data_e6487905e225578b4c884de0c9946e08
#
_entry.id   e6487905e225578b4c884de0c9946e08
#
_cell.length_a   1.000
_cell.length_b   1.000
_cell.length_c   1.000
_cell.angle_alpha   90.00
_cell.angle_beta   90.00
_cell.angle_gamma   90.00
#
_symmetry.space_group_name_H-M   'P 1'
#
loop_
_entity.id
_entity.type
_entity.pdbx_description
1 polymer ?
#
loop_
_entity_poly.entity_id
_entity_poly.type
_entity_poly.pdbx_seq_one_letter_code
_entity_poly.pdbx_strand_id
1 'polypeptide(L)'
;MHVIFTKLAIQEMNDAVQYYEFEYSGLGQRFKEEIRKAALRIAEYPHAFSIERGDVRKCLLHRFPYKLLYSIENDHILIIAVAHQHRKPDYWVGREQE
;
A
#
# COMPACT_ATOMS: atom_id res chain seq x y z
N MET A 1 8.82 -9.98 8.43
CA MET A 1 8.35 -10.86 7.35
C MET A 1 8.70 -10.27 6.00
N HIS A 2 8.85 -11.13 5.01
CA HIS A 2 9.06 -10.72 3.63
C HIS A 2 7.81 -10.04 3.08
N VAL A 3 7.97 -8.95 2.32
CA VAL A 3 6.84 -8.18 1.78
C VAL A 3 6.89 -8.25 0.26
N ILE A 4 5.76 -8.63 -0.33
CA ILE A 4 5.60 -8.73 -1.78
C ILE A 4 4.45 -7.83 -2.20
N PHE A 5 4.64 -7.05 -3.26
CA PHE A 5 3.58 -6.23 -3.86
C PHE A 5 2.97 -6.96 -5.05
N THR A 6 1.65 -6.96 -5.16
CA THR A 6 1.00 -7.47 -6.37
C THR A 6 1.30 -6.55 -7.55
N LYS A 7 1.08 -7.07 -8.76
CA LYS A 7 1.26 -6.26 -9.98
C LYS A 7 0.38 -5.03 -9.96
N LEU A 8 -0.88 -5.18 -9.55
CA LEU A 8 -1.81 -4.04 -9.50
C LEU A 8 -1.38 -3.02 -8.45
N ALA A 9 -0.85 -3.46 -7.31
CA ALA A 9 -0.35 -2.55 -6.30
C ALA A 9 0.86 -1.77 -6.82
N ILE A 10 1.77 -2.44 -7.53
CA ILE A 10 2.92 -1.78 -8.14
C ILE A 10 2.47 -0.73 -9.15
N GLN A 11 1.50 -1.07 -9.98
CA GLN A 11 0.96 -0.14 -10.95
C GLN A 11 0.35 1.09 -10.29
N GLU A 12 -0.44 0.86 -9.24
CA GLU A 12 -1.03 1.97 -8.48
C GLU A 12 0.04 2.86 -7.87
N MET A 13 1.10 2.25 -7.32
CA MET A 13 2.21 3.02 -6.77
C MET A 13 2.88 3.86 -7.84
N ASN A 14 3.18 3.26 -8.99
CA ASN A 14 3.86 3.97 -10.07
C ASN A 14 3.01 5.11 -10.63
N ASP A 15 1.71 4.90 -10.76
CA ASP A 15 0.79 5.95 -11.21
C ASP A 15 0.80 7.13 -10.24
N ALA A 16 0.78 6.86 -8.94
CA ALA A 16 0.81 7.92 -7.94
C ALA A 16 2.16 8.63 -7.91
N VAL A 17 3.26 7.90 -8.08
CA VAL A 17 4.60 8.49 -8.16
C VAL A 17 4.65 9.50 -9.31
N GLN A 18 4.15 9.11 -10.49
CA GLN A 18 4.14 9.98 -11.66
C GLN A 18 3.27 11.22 -11.43
N TYR A 19 2.09 11.02 -10.84
CA TYR A 19 1.20 12.12 -10.54
C TYR A 19 1.89 13.16 -9.64
N TYR A 20 2.52 12.71 -8.57
CA TYR A 20 3.17 13.63 -7.63
C TYR A 20 4.41 14.28 -8.23
N GLU A 21 5.17 13.52 -9.01
CA GLU A 21 6.36 14.08 -9.65
C GLU A 21 5.98 15.18 -10.65
N PHE A 22 4.87 14.99 -11.34
CA PHE A 22 4.35 15.96 -12.27
C PHE A 22 3.87 17.23 -11.55
N GLU A 23 3.32 17.07 -10.35
CA GLU A 23 2.88 18.21 -9.55
C GLU A 23 4.04 19.03 -9.03
N TYR A 24 5.13 18.38 -8.61
CA TYR A 24 6.27 19.07 -8.04
C TYR A 24 7.50 18.17 -8.10
N SER A 25 8.58 18.69 -8.66
CA SER A 25 9.82 17.91 -8.83
C SER A 25 10.32 17.37 -7.49
N GLY A 26 10.58 16.07 -7.45
CA GLY A 26 11.03 15.38 -6.23
C GLY A 26 9.91 14.81 -5.36
N LEU A 27 8.67 15.22 -5.61
CA LEU A 27 7.55 14.78 -4.76
C LEU A 27 7.23 13.30 -4.99
N GLY A 28 7.39 12.82 -6.22
CA GLY A 28 7.20 11.39 -6.51
C GLY A 28 8.17 10.53 -5.73
N GLN A 29 9.42 10.96 -5.61
CA GLN A 29 10.42 10.23 -4.84
C GLN A 29 10.07 10.22 -3.35
N ARG A 30 9.54 11.33 -2.84
CA ARG A 30 9.08 11.38 -1.44
C ARG A 30 7.92 10.43 -1.20
N PHE A 31 6.99 10.34 -2.14
CA PHE A 31 5.88 9.39 -2.05
C PHE A 31 6.40 7.96 -2.00
N LYS A 32 7.32 7.63 -2.90
CA LYS A 32 7.92 6.30 -2.95
C LYS A 32 8.62 5.94 -1.64
N GLU A 33 9.29 6.92 -1.03
CA GLU A 33 9.95 6.72 0.25
C GLU A 33 8.95 6.46 1.37
N GLU A 34 7.78 7.12 1.35
CA GLU A 34 6.74 6.86 2.35
C GLU A 34 6.13 5.47 2.17
N ILE A 35 6.01 5.01 0.92
CA ILE A 35 5.59 3.63 0.65
C ILE A 35 6.59 2.65 1.28
N ARG A 36 7.89 2.89 1.07
CA ARG A 36 8.94 2.03 1.62
C ARG A 36 8.87 1.98 3.14
N LYS A 37 8.72 3.13 3.78
CA LYS A 37 8.63 3.21 5.24
C LYS A 37 7.40 2.47 5.77
N ALA A 38 6.27 2.61 5.10
CA ALA A 38 5.05 1.91 5.48
C ALA A 38 5.22 0.40 5.36
N ALA A 39 5.86 -0.06 4.27
CA ALA A 39 6.12 -1.48 4.08
C ALA A 39 7.03 -2.04 5.18
N LEU A 40 8.02 -1.25 5.62
CA LEU A 40 8.87 -1.66 6.73
C LEU A 40 8.10 -1.76 8.05
N ARG A 41 7.20 -0.82 8.32
CA ARG A 41 6.36 -0.89 9.53
C ARG A 41 5.49 -2.13 9.52
N ILE A 42 4.91 -2.45 8.35
CA ILE A 42 4.07 -3.64 8.20
C ILE A 42 4.91 -4.90 8.41
N ALA A 43 6.11 -4.96 7.83
CA ALA A 43 6.99 -6.12 7.96
C ALA A 43 7.36 -6.37 9.43
N GLU A 44 7.55 -5.30 10.19
CA GLU A 44 7.97 -5.40 11.58
C GLU A 44 6.81 -5.74 12.52
N TYR A 45 5.63 -5.14 12.28
CA TYR A 45 4.46 -5.32 13.14
C TYR A 45 3.20 -5.62 12.33
N PRO A 46 3.14 -6.75 11.65
CA PRO A 46 2.04 -6.99 10.70
C PRO A 46 0.65 -7.05 11.35
N HIS A 47 0.57 -7.42 12.62
CA HIS A 47 -0.72 -7.52 13.30
C HIS A 47 -1.11 -6.23 14.04
N ALA A 48 -0.26 -5.20 14.00
CA ALA A 48 -0.52 -3.96 14.74
C ALA A 48 -1.52 -3.04 14.06
N PHE A 49 -1.78 -3.22 12.77
CA PHE A 49 -2.61 -2.31 11.99
C PHE A 49 -4.05 -2.82 11.91
N SER A 50 -4.99 -1.87 11.79
CA SER A 50 -6.41 -2.20 11.84
C SER A 50 -6.86 -2.94 10.59
N ILE A 51 -7.94 -3.70 10.77
CA ILE A 51 -8.55 -4.45 9.67
C ILE A 51 -9.36 -3.50 8.80
N GLU A 52 -9.16 -3.60 7.50
CA GLU A 52 -9.96 -2.89 6.51
C GLU A 52 -11.24 -3.68 6.21
N ARG A 53 -11.06 -4.97 5.89
CA ARG A 53 -12.17 -5.86 5.60
C ARG A 53 -11.66 -7.30 5.57
N GLY A 54 -12.39 -8.22 6.19
CA GLY A 54 -12.00 -9.63 6.22
C GLY A 54 -10.62 -9.80 6.83
N ASP A 55 -9.72 -10.41 6.10
CA ASP A 55 -8.34 -10.62 6.54
C ASP A 55 -7.39 -9.52 6.05
N VAL A 56 -7.91 -8.50 5.38
CA VAL A 56 -7.10 -7.42 4.82
C VAL A 56 -6.99 -6.28 5.82
N ARG A 57 -5.76 -5.85 6.06
CA ARG A 57 -5.44 -4.75 6.97
C ARG A 57 -4.99 -3.53 6.19
N LYS A 58 -5.01 -2.38 6.87
CA LYS A 58 -4.60 -1.12 6.26
C LYS A 58 -3.49 -0.45 7.08
N CYS A 59 -2.55 0.13 6.37
CA CYS A 59 -1.50 0.97 6.95
C CYS A 59 -1.51 2.31 6.22
N LEU A 60 -1.84 3.38 6.94
CA LEU A 60 -1.88 4.72 6.35
C LEU A 60 -0.47 5.23 6.12
N LEU A 61 -0.26 5.91 5.00
CA LEU A 61 1.01 6.60 4.76
C LEU A 61 1.05 7.88 5.59
N HIS A 62 2.25 8.31 5.94
CA HIS A 62 2.45 9.64 6.49
C HIS A 62 2.53 10.63 5.33
N ARG A 63 1.93 11.82 5.50
CA ARG A 63 2.04 12.97 4.58
C ARG A 63 1.32 12.84 3.25
N PHE A 64 0.85 11.67 2.89
CA PHE A 64 0.11 11.46 1.65
C PHE A 64 -1.21 10.77 1.97
N PRO A 65 -2.30 11.13 1.27
CA PRO A 65 -3.63 10.58 1.56
C PRO A 65 -3.80 9.20 0.92
N TYR A 66 -2.88 8.29 1.22
CA TYR A 66 -2.87 6.93 0.70
C TYR A 66 -2.73 5.93 1.82
N LYS A 67 -3.14 4.70 1.54
CA LYS A 67 -2.97 3.58 2.45
C LYS A 67 -2.50 2.35 1.68
N LEU A 68 -1.74 1.51 2.35
CA LEU A 68 -1.40 0.18 1.85
C LEU A 68 -2.40 -0.81 2.42
N LEU A 69 -2.99 -1.61 1.55
CA LEU A 69 -3.88 -2.70 1.96
C LEU A 69 -3.10 -4.00 1.80
N TYR A 70 -3.13 -4.84 2.83
CA TYR A 70 -2.30 -6.04 2.81
C TYR A 70 -2.97 -7.20 3.53
N SER A 71 -2.55 -8.41 3.15
CA SER A 71 -2.92 -9.63 3.83
C SER A 71 -1.66 -10.31 4.35
N ILE A 72 -1.81 -11.03 5.48
CA ILE A 72 -0.71 -11.78 6.08
C ILE A 72 -0.86 -13.21 5.61
N GLU A 73 0.13 -13.68 4.82
CA GLU A 73 0.16 -15.04 4.30
C GLU A 73 1.04 -15.92 5.19
N ASN A 74 1.20 -17.19 4.84
CA ASN A 74 1.95 -18.12 5.69
C ASN A 74 3.40 -17.70 5.89
N ASP A 75 4.07 -17.25 4.82
CA ASP A 75 5.50 -16.95 4.85
C ASP A 75 5.85 -15.54 4.37
N HIS A 76 4.84 -14.72 4.08
CA HIS A 76 5.08 -13.37 3.57
C HIS A 76 3.86 -12.48 3.80
N ILE A 77 4.04 -11.21 3.55
CA ILE A 77 2.96 -10.22 3.55
C ILE A 77 2.72 -9.83 2.10
N LEU A 78 1.46 -9.82 1.69
CA LEU A 78 1.08 -9.46 0.34
C LEU A 78 0.41 -8.10 0.34
N ILE A 79 1.06 -7.09 -0.26
CA ILE A 79 0.46 -5.77 -0.45
C ILE A 79 -0.42 -5.85 -1.69
N ILE A 80 -1.73 -5.74 -1.50
CA ILE A 80 -2.70 -5.95 -2.57
C ILE A 80 -3.19 -4.65 -3.21
N ALA A 81 -3.00 -3.52 -2.54
CA ALA A 81 -3.42 -2.24 -3.11
C ALA A 81 -2.65 -1.08 -2.49
N VAL A 82 -2.38 -0.07 -3.31
CA VAL A 82 -1.90 1.23 -2.91
C VAL A 82 -3.04 2.18 -3.23
N ALA A 83 -3.86 2.49 -2.22
CA ALA A 83 -5.17 3.11 -2.42
C ALA A 83 -5.21 4.52 -1.87
N HIS A 84 -5.68 5.47 -2.70
CA HIS A 84 -6.02 6.80 -2.21
C HIS A 84 -7.16 6.67 -1.20
N GLN A 85 -7.13 7.47 -0.14
CA GLN A 85 -8.13 7.39 0.93
C GLN A 85 -9.55 7.65 0.44
N HIS A 86 -9.71 8.38 -0.66
CA HIS A 86 -11.02 8.69 -1.23
C HIS A 86 -11.41 7.75 -2.37
N ARG A 87 -10.65 6.69 -2.58
CA ARG A 87 -10.99 5.70 -3.58
C ARG A 87 -12.27 4.96 -3.17
N LYS A 88 -13.06 4.51 -4.16
CA LYS A 88 -14.28 3.77 -3.90
C LYS A 88 -14.00 2.60 -2.96
N PRO A 89 -14.80 2.44 -1.88
CA PRO A 89 -14.59 1.32 -0.96
C PRO A 89 -14.68 -0.01 -1.68
N ASP A 90 -13.85 -0.96 -1.23
CA ASP A 90 -13.88 -2.35 -1.70
C ASP A 90 -13.51 -2.54 -3.18
N TYR A 91 -12.98 -1.51 -3.85
CA TYR A 91 -12.58 -1.64 -5.26
C TYR A 91 -11.50 -2.71 -5.47
N TRP A 92 -10.76 -3.03 -4.42
CA TRP A 92 -9.63 -3.98 -4.44
C TRP A 92 -10.07 -5.41 -4.16
N VAL A 93 -11.34 -5.62 -3.82
CA VAL A 93 -11.83 -6.96 -3.47
C VAL A 93 -11.63 -7.90 -4.64
N GLY A 94 -11.11 -9.09 -4.36
CA GLY A 94 -10.77 -10.07 -5.38
C GLY A 94 -9.28 -10.11 -5.74
N ARG A 95 -8.48 -9.19 -5.19
CA ARG A 95 -7.04 -9.14 -5.49
C ARG A 95 -6.18 -10.04 -4.60
N GLU A 96 -6.77 -10.63 -3.57
CA GLU A 96 -6.01 -11.34 -2.54
C GLU A 96 -5.38 -12.64 -3.06
N GLN A 97 -5.77 -13.07 -4.23
CA GLN A 97 -5.32 -14.35 -4.80
C GLN A 97 -4.29 -14.19 -5.91
N GLU A 98 -3.75 -13.03 -6.09
CA GLU A 98 -2.75 -12.83 -7.13
C GLU A 98 -1.40 -13.58 -6.88
#